data_3c15722fb09edc7f1062512ba1efac48
#
_entry.id   3c15722fb09edc7f1062512ba1efac48
#
_cell.length_a   1.000
_cell.length_b   1.000
_cell.length_c   1.000
_cell.angle_alpha   90.00
_cell.angle_beta   90.00
_cell.angle_gamma   90.00
#
_symmetry.space_group_name_H-M   'P 1'
#
loop_
_entity.id
_entity.type
_entity.pdbx_description
1 polymer ?
#
loop_
_entity_poly.entity_id
_entity_poly.type
_entity_poly.pdbx_seq_one_letter_code
_entity_poly.pdbx_strand_id
1 'polypeptide(L)'
;MSFDVKLREYEDADIPSLCKLWESVFGDKPELIQEFFRLLPDMGLCAVAELDGKIAGMASVLTALELVTPCADAARCGYVYAVATAPSFRGRGIGGTLTEKVCELAKAAGASVLCTLPAEDSLYPWYEKIMGVRCALYRQSFETSPAESLPVRRAKASEYLKLREELLADKSHLRAAAPVVEFAEQFYSVYGGGLFLCGDGLCAAYGDAKCLYIKELISPDGKNEPVAAALGAFLGADRIVYSLPSESGDKYISAPPGAVPSDCVWNLSFD
;
A
#
# COMPACT_ATOMS: atom_id res chain seq x y z
N MET A 1 8.77 -35.24 -4.04
CA MET A 1 7.30 -35.45 -4.06
C MET A 1 6.70 -34.20 -4.68
N SER A 2 6.01 -34.33 -5.81
CA SER A 2 5.22 -33.24 -6.38
C SER A 2 4.00 -33.09 -5.49
N PHE A 3 3.85 -31.96 -4.83
CA PHE A 3 2.62 -31.64 -4.10
C PHE A 3 1.64 -31.10 -5.14
N ASP A 4 0.44 -31.64 -5.19
CA ASP A 4 -0.62 -31.14 -6.06
C ASP A 4 -1.21 -29.86 -5.41
N VAL A 5 -0.63 -28.71 -5.75
CA VAL A 5 -1.10 -27.41 -5.28
C VAL A 5 -2.15 -26.90 -6.25
N LYS A 6 -3.38 -26.79 -5.80
CA LYS A 6 -4.48 -26.21 -6.56
C LYS A 6 -4.48 -24.69 -6.37
N LEU A 7 -4.26 -23.96 -7.47
CA LEU A 7 -4.39 -22.50 -7.50
C LEU A 7 -5.76 -22.10 -8.02
N ARG A 8 -6.42 -21.21 -7.32
CA ARG A 8 -7.72 -20.65 -7.71
C ARG A 8 -7.92 -19.24 -7.16
N GLU A 9 -8.90 -18.52 -7.64
CA GLU A 9 -9.38 -17.33 -6.96
C GLU A 9 -10.02 -17.74 -5.62
N TYR A 10 -10.03 -16.79 -4.66
CA TYR A 10 -10.66 -17.02 -3.38
C TYR A 10 -12.20 -17.06 -3.52
N GLU A 11 -12.85 -17.70 -2.58
CA GLU A 11 -14.30 -17.70 -2.42
C GLU A 11 -14.66 -17.19 -1.02
N ASP A 12 -15.87 -16.69 -0.82
CA ASP A 12 -16.30 -16.16 0.49
C ASP A 12 -16.13 -17.17 1.62
N ALA A 13 -16.29 -18.47 1.32
CA ALA A 13 -16.07 -19.56 2.26
C ALA A 13 -14.60 -19.65 2.76
N ASP A 14 -13.64 -19.10 2.02
CA ASP A 14 -12.23 -19.10 2.42
C ASP A 14 -11.91 -18.01 3.44
N ILE A 15 -12.69 -16.93 3.51
CA ILE A 15 -12.39 -15.72 4.30
C ILE A 15 -11.98 -16.05 5.75
N PRO A 16 -12.65 -16.94 6.49
CA PRO A 16 -12.22 -17.28 7.84
C PRO A 16 -10.81 -17.89 7.93
N SER A 17 -10.41 -18.67 6.91
CA SER A 17 -9.08 -19.27 6.82
C SER A 17 -8.03 -18.25 6.38
N LEU A 18 -8.39 -17.36 5.46
CA LEU A 18 -7.55 -16.27 4.97
C LEU A 18 -7.26 -15.26 6.09
N CYS A 19 -8.26 -14.89 6.89
CA CYS A 19 -8.07 -14.04 8.06
C CYS A 19 -7.04 -14.63 9.04
N LYS A 20 -7.16 -15.91 9.36
CA LYS A 20 -6.21 -16.61 10.24
C LYS A 20 -4.79 -16.67 9.66
N LEU A 21 -4.69 -16.92 8.34
CA LEU A 21 -3.41 -16.94 7.66
C LEU A 21 -2.76 -15.55 7.68
N TRP A 22 -3.52 -14.51 7.34
CA TRP A 22 -3.06 -13.12 7.36
C TRP A 22 -2.56 -12.70 8.75
N GLU A 23 -3.39 -12.88 9.78
CA GLU A 23 -3.03 -12.59 11.16
C GLU A 23 -1.73 -13.32 11.58
N SER A 24 -1.60 -14.60 11.23
CA SER A 24 -0.42 -15.42 11.57
C SER A 24 0.87 -14.97 10.88
N VAL A 25 0.79 -14.31 9.71
CA VAL A 25 1.95 -13.92 8.91
C VAL A 25 2.31 -12.45 9.12
N PHE A 26 1.33 -11.56 9.19
CA PHE A 26 1.53 -10.11 9.25
C PHE A 26 1.24 -9.52 10.64
N GLY A 27 0.44 -10.20 11.47
CA GLY A 27 0.09 -9.72 12.81
C GLY A 27 -0.93 -8.58 12.82
N ASP A 28 -1.58 -8.33 11.69
CA ASP A 28 -2.58 -7.27 11.58
C ASP A 28 -3.83 -7.58 12.42
N LYS A 29 -4.53 -6.52 12.81
CA LYS A 29 -5.73 -6.64 13.64
C LYS A 29 -6.90 -7.26 12.83
N PRO A 30 -7.70 -8.13 13.46
CA PRO A 30 -8.82 -8.80 12.78
C PRO A 30 -9.79 -7.86 12.08
N GLU A 31 -10.05 -6.67 12.68
CA GLU A 31 -10.95 -5.66 12.11
C GLU A 31 -10.44 -5.15 10.76
N LEU A 32 -9.13 -4.93 10.66
CA LEU A 32 -8.50 -4.49 9.41
C LEU A 32 -8.57 -5.56 8.33
N ILE A 33 -8.29 -6.81 8.70
CA ILE A 33 -8.31 -7.93 7.76
C ILE A 33 -9.74 -8.17 7.22
N GLN A 34 -10.75 -8.09 8.08
CA GLN A 34 -12.16 -8.19 7.69
C GLN A 34 -12.55 -7.06 6.74
N GLU A 35 -12.12 -5.83 7.03
CA GLU A 35 -12.38 -4.68 6.18
C GLU A 35 -11.72 -4.80 4.81
N PHE A 36 -10.49 -5.35 4.75
CA PHE A 36 -9.84 -5.65 3.49
C PHE A 36 -10.69 -6.59 2.62
N PHE A 37 -11.14 -7.72 3.16
CA PHE A 37 -11.95 -8.67 2.39
C PHE A 37 -13.34 -8.12 2.03
N ARG A 38 -13.92 -7.25 2.86
CA ARG A 38 -15.17 -6.55 2.55
C ARG A 38 -15.03 -5.63 1.32
N LEU A 39 -13.91 -4.91 1.21
CA LEU A 39 -13.65 -3.95 0.14
C LEU A 39 -12.99 -4.58 -1.09
N LEU A 40 -12.38 -5.77 -0.93
CA LEU A 40 -11.58 -6.40 -1.98
C LEU A 40 -12.28 -6.54 -3.34
N PRO A 41 -13.59 -6.90 -3.42
CA PRO A 41 -14.29 -6.98 -4.71
C PRO A 41 -14.24 -5.69 -5.54
N ASP A 42 -14.17 -4.52 -4.88
CA ASP A 42 -14.10 -3.21 -5.51
C ASP A 42 -12.66 -2.67 -5.63
N MET A 43 -11.69 -3.30 -4.94
CA MET A 43 -10.28 -2.88 -4.96
C MET A 43 -9.40 -3.73 -5.86
N GLY A 44 -9.69 -5.03 -6.00
CA GLY A 44 -8.77 -5.94 -6.65
C GLY A 44 -9.19 -7.40 -6.61
N LEU A 45 -8.20 -8.29 -6.66
CA LEU A 45 -8.36 -9.73 -6.78
C LEU A 45 -7.47 -10.45 -5.77
N CYS A 46 -7.86 -11.66 -5.38
CA CYS A 46 -7.05 -12.52 -4.51
C CYS A 46 -7.03 -13.95 -5.05
N ALA A 47 -5.86 -14.57 -5.02
CA ALA A 47 -5.67 -15.98 -5.33
C ALA A 47 -5.25 -16.76 -4.08
N VAL A 48 -5.66 -18.00 -4.02
CA VAL A 48 -5.33 -18.95 -2.95
C VAL A 48 -4.62 -20.18 -3.51
N ALA A 49 -3.71 -20.71 -2.72
CA ALA A 49 -3.10 -22.00 -2.92
C ALA A 49 -3.70 -22.99 -1.92
N GLU A 50 -4.36 -24.02 -2.42
CA GLU A 50 -4.94 -25.10 -1.64
C GLU A 50 -4.08 -26.36 -1.76
N LEU A 51 -3.77 -26.97 -0.64
CA LEU A 51 -3.05 -28.22 -0.55
C LEU A 51 -3.75 -29.15 0.46
N ASP A 52 -4.11 -30.35 0.04
CA ASP A 52 -4.83 -31.33 0.87
C ASP A 52 -6.10 -30.74 1.54
N GLY A 53 -6.87 -29.94 0.81
CA GLY A 53 -8.09 -29.30 1.29
C GLY A 53 -7.86 -28.15 2.31
N LYS A 54 -6.63 -27.66 2.43
CA LYS A 54 -6.28 -26.56 3.33
C LYS A 54 -5.68 -25.40 2.55
N ILE A 55 -6.00 -24.17 2.96
CA ILE A 55 -5.36 -22.97 2.42
C ILE A 55 -3.90 -22.95 2.91
N ALA A 56 -2.98 -23.11 1.96
CA ALA A 56 -1.54 -23.11 2.18
C ALA A 56 -0.90 -21.73 1.99
N GLY A 57 -1.57 -20.84 1.22
CA GLY A 57 -1.11 -19.48 0.97
C GLY A 57 -2.16 -18.64 0.26
N MET A 58 -1.91 -17.33 0.24
CA MET A 58 -2.70 -16.34 -0.49
C MET A 58 -1.81 -15.26 -1.08
N ALA A 59 -2.29 -14.60 -2.11
CA ALA A 59 -1.75 -13.33 -2.61
C ALA A 59 -2.89 -12.48 -3.13
N SER A 60 -2.79 -11.17 -2.95
CA SER A 60 -3.76 -10.21 -3.47
C SER A 60 -3.09 -9.27 -4.46
N VAL A 61 -3.88 -8.68 -5.34
CA VAL A 61 -3.46 -7.61 -6.23
C VAL A 61 -4.54 -6.54 -6.27
N LEU A 62 -4.18 -5.31 -5.92
CA LEU A 62 -5.08 -4.17 -6.03
C LEU A 62 -5.02 -3.65 -7.48
N THR A 63 -6.15 -3.63 -8.15
CA THR A 63 -6.27 -3.21 -9.57
C THR A 63 -7.07 -1.92 -9.75
N ALA A 64 -7.68 -1.43 -8.67
CA ALA A 64 -8.38 -0.14 -8.65
C ALA A 64 -7.40 1.04 -8.50
N LEU A 65 -6.32 1.01 -9.28
CA LEU A 65 -5.19 1.93 -9.24
C LEU A 65 -4.79 2.33 -10.66
N GLU A 66 -4.37 3.58 -10.83
CA GLU A 66 -3.88 4.11 -12.10
C GLU A 66 -2.62 4.96 -11.89
N LEU A 67 -1.62 4.76 -12.73
CA LEU A 67 -0.48 5.67 -12.84
C LEU A 67 -0.91 6.82 -13.76
N VAL A 68 -0.99 8.01 -13.20
CA VAL A 68 -1.28 9.25 -13.90
C VAL A 68 0.03 9.98 -14.15
N THR A 69 0.21 10.46 -15.37
CA THR A 69 1.34 11.32 -15.75
C THR A 69 0.82 12.52 -16.54
N PRO A 70 1.43 13.71 -16.41
CA PRO A 70 0.92 14.92 -17.05
C PRO A 70 0.86 14.87 -18.60
N CYS A 71 1.63 13.96 -19.21
CA CYS A 71 1.85 13.94 -20.67
C CYS A 71 1.36 12.67 -21.37
N ALA A 72 0.68 11.76 -20.65
CA ALA A 72 0.19 10.50 -21.24
C ALA A 72 -1.14 10.08 -20.62
N ASP A 73 -1.84 9.18 -21.31
CA ASP A 73 -3.03 8.55 -20.75
C ASP A 73 -2.70 7.75 -19.50
N ALA A 74 -3.65 7.72 -18.56
CA ALA A 74 -3.48 6.98 -17.31
C ALA A 74 -3.32 5.48 -17.58
N ALA A 75 -2.32 4.86 -16.96
CA ALA A 75 -2.02 3.45 -17.09
C ALA A 75 -2.61 2.67 -15.89
N ARG A 76 -3.40 1.63 -16.13
CA ARG A 76 -3.90 0.77 -15.07
C ARG A 76 -2.76 0.04 -14.37
N CYS A 77 -2.77 0.06 -13.03
CA CYS A 77 -1.77 -0.59 -12.20
C CYS A 77 -2.34 -1.79 -11.46
N GLY A 78 -1.51 -2.84 -11.32
CA GLY A 78 -1.72 -3.95 -10.39
C GLY A 78 -0.67 -3.88 -9.29
N TYR A 79 -1.09 -3.56 -8.07
CA TYR A 79 -0.23 -3.53 -6.89
C TYR A 79 -0.35 -4.85 -6.13
N VAL A 80 0.69 -5.69 -6.23
CA VAL A 80 0.75 -6.98 -5.51
C VAL A 80 0.91 -6.70 -4.01
N TYR A 81 -0.02 -7.24 -3.23
CA TYR A 81 -0.17 -6.96 -1.81
C TYR A 81 -0.52 -8.24 -1.03
N ALA A 82 -0.11 -8.31 0.23
CA ALA A 82 -0.45 -9.38 1.18
C ALA A 82 -0.14 -10.79 0.65
N VAL A 83 1.08 -11.00 0.16
CA VAL A 83 1.56 -12.34 -0.23
C VAL A 83 1.94 -13.14 1.02
N ALA A 84 1.14 -14.15 1.35
CA ALA A 84 1.32 -14.96 2.55
C ALA A 84 1.41 -16.44 2.22
N THR A 85 2.36 -17.14 2.87
CA THR A 85 2.43 -18.61 2.87
C THR A 85 2.47 -19.10 4.32
N ALA A 86 1.56 -19.99 4.67
CA ALA A 86 1.50 -20.56 6.00
C ALA A 86 2.84 -21.20 6.38
N PRO A 87 3.35 -21.02 7.62
CA PRO A 87 4.69 -21.45 8.03
C PRO A 87 5.01 -22.93 7.69
N SER A 88 4.04 -23.82 7.87
CA SER A 88 4.19 -25.26 7.57
C SER A 88 4.33 -25.60 6.08
N PHE A 89 4.04 -24.65 5.19
CA PHE A 89 4.07 -24.83 3.73
C PHE A 89 5.18 -24.00 3.06
N ARG A 90 5.97 -23.22 3.82
CA ARG A 90 7.09 -22.44 3.28
C ARG A 90 8.17 -23.32 2.66
N GLY A 91 9.00 -22.73 1.80
CA GLY A 91 10.10 -23.45 1.11
C GLY A 91 9.65 -24.33 -0.06
N ARG A 92 8.36 -24.32 -0.44
CA ARG A 92 7.79 -25.13 -1.52
C ARG A 92 7.43 -24.35 -2.78
N GLY A 93 7.83 -23.06 -2.87
CA GLY A 93 7.57 -22.22 -4.03
C GLY A 93 6.17 -21.58 -4.10
N ILE A 94 5.28 -21.88 -3.11
CA ILE A 94 3.88 -21.44 -3.13
C ILE A 94 3.74 -19.92 -3.27
N GLY A 95 4.52 -19.14 -2.52
CA GLY A 95 4.46 -17.66 -2.61
C GLY A 95 4.79 -17.16 -4.03
N GLY A 96 5.79 -17.75 -4.68
CA GLY A 96 6.14 -17.39 -6.06
C GLY A 96 5.01 -17.68 -7.04
N THR A 97 4.47 -18.89 -7.00
CA THR A 97 3.37 -19.30 -7.89
C THR A 97 2.09 -18.49 -7.66
N LEU A 98 1.80 -18.10 -6.40
CA LEU A 98 0.69 -17.19 -6.08
C LEU A 98 0.94 -15.78 -6.63
N THR A 99 2.16 -15.28 -6.52
CA THR A 99 2.53 -13.96 -7.07
C THR A 99 2.38 -13.95 -8.59
N GLU A 100 2.87 -14.98 -9.29
CA GLU A 100 2.66 -15.17 -10.72
C GLU A 100 1.17 -15.17 -11.08
N LYS A 101 0.37 -15.92 -10.31
CA LYS A 101 -1.09 -16.03 -10.53
C LYS A 101 -1.80 -14.68 -10.40
N VAL A 102 -1.53 -13.90 -9.36
CA VAL A 102 -2.19 -12.59 -9.21
C VAL A 102 -1.69 -11.58 -10.24
N CYS A 103 -0.45 -11.69 -10.72
CA CYS A 103 0.05 -10.90 -11.85
C CYS A 103 -0.70 -11.24 -13.15
N GLU A 104 -1.01 -12.51 -13.41
CA GLU A 104 -1.84 -12.93 -14.54
C GLU A 104 -3.26 -12.36 -14.43
N LEU A 105 -3.89 -12.47 -13.26
CA LEU A 105 -5.22 -11.93 -12.99
C LEU A 105 -5.26 -10.41 -13.20
N ALA A 106 -4.26 -9.68 -12.68
CA ALA A 106 -4.17 -8.24 -12.87
C ALA A 106 -4.03 -7.85 -14.35
N LYS A 107 -3.19 -8.57 -15.13
CA LYS A 107 -3.06 -8.35 -16.57
C LYS A 107 -4.38 -8.64 -17.32
N ALA A 108 -5.08 -9.71 -16.94
CA ALA A 108 -6.39 -10.03 -17.49
C ALA A 108 -7.44 -8.95 -17.18
N ALA A 109 -7.33 -8.29 -16.01
CA ALA A 109 -8.14 -7.13 -15.62
C ALA A 109 -7.69 -5.82 -16.29
N GLY A 110 -6.66 -5.85 -17.15
CA GLY A 110 -6.18 -4.71 -17.93
C GLY A 110 -5.03 -3.92 -17.29
N ALA A 111 -4.39 -4.42 -16.24
CA ALA A 111 -3.22 -3.76 -15.69
C ALA A 111 -2.04 -3.85 -16.67
N SER A 112 -1.48 -2.70 -17.01
CA SER A 112 -0.29 -2.57 -17.86
C SER A 112 1.01 -2.36 -17.05
N VAL A 113 0.88 -1.91 -15.80
CA VAL A 113 1.99 -1.74 -14.86
C VAL A 113 1.75 -2.62 -13.63
N LEU A 114 2.68 -3.54 -13.36
CA LEU A 114 2.65 -4.36 -12.14
C LEU A 114 3.70 -3.85 -11.17
N CYS A 115 3.33 -3.70 -9.92
CA CYS A 115 4.23 -3.17 -8.90
C CYS A 115 4.00 -3.84 -7.55
N THR A 116 4.94 -3.66 -6.65
CA THR A 116 4.86 -4.13 -5.27
C THR A 116 5.74 -3.28 -4.36
N LEU A 117 5.45 -3.30 -3.07
CA LEU A 117 6.33 -2.80 -2.02
C LEU A 117 6.87 -4.01 -1.24
N PRO A 118 8.13 -4.41 -1.45
CA PRO A 118 8.74 -5.46 -0.65
C PRO A 118 8.86 -5.02 0.83
N ALA A 119 8.40 -5.85 1.75
CA ALA A 119 8.39 -5.53 3.19
C ALA A 119 9.81 -5.44 3.80
N GLU A 120 10.81 -6.03 3.16
CA GLU A 120 12.20 -6.01 3.60
C GLU A 120 13.17 -6.12 2.41
N ASP A 121 14.41 -5.69 2.60
CA ASP A 121 15.43 -5.65 1.55
C ASP A 121 15.72 -7.02 0.90
N SER A 122 15.60 -8.09 1.64
CA SER A 122 15.80 -9.47 1.15
C SER A 122 14.78 -9.88 0.08
N LEU A 123 13.61 -9.25 0.04
CA LEU A 123 12.53 -9.57 -0.90
C LEU A 123 12.66 -8.85 -2.26
N TYR A 124 13.46 -7.77 -2.38
CA TYR A 124 13.63 -7.11 -3.68
C TYR A 124 14.16 -8.06 -4.78
N PRO A 125 15.23 -8.84 -4.55
CA PRO A 125 15.69 -9.81 -5.55
C PRO A 125 14.69 -10.93 -5.83
N TRP A 126 13.87 -11.29 -4.84
CA TRP A 126 12.84 -12.30 -4.99
C TRP A 126 11.72 -11.82 -5.92
N TYR A 127 11.20 -10.59 -5.72
CA TYR A 127 10.21 -10.00 -6.61
C TYR A 127 10.79 -9.69 -8.00
N GLU A 128 12.08 -9.27 -8.10
CA GLU A 128 12.75 -9.09 -9.39
C GLU A 128 12.71 -10.38 -10.21
N LYS A 129 13.02 -11.53 -9.60
CA LYS A 129 13.01 -12.83 -10.25
C LYS A 129 11.61 -13.25 -10.73
N ILE A 130 10.56 -12.99 -9.95
CA ILE A 130 9.21 -13.49 -10.23
C ILE A 130 8.44 -12.54 -11.15
N MET A 131 8.52 -11.25 -10.89
CA MET A 131 7.71 -10.23 -11.57
C MET A 131 8.49 -9.46 -12.66
N GLY A 132 9.81 -9.55 -12.69
CA GLY A 132 10.65 -8.72 -13.56
C GLY A 132 10.70 -7.25 -13.14
N VAL A 133 10.41 -6.95 -11.87
CA VAL A 133 10.38 -5.58 -11.31
C VAL A 133 11.69 -5.23 -10.63
N ARG A 134 12.01 -3.93 -10.59
CA ARG A 134 13.15 -3.39 -9.82
C ARG A 134 12.69 -2.22 -8.99
N CYS A 135 13.48 -1.86 -7.97
CA CYS A 135 13.20 -0.65 -7.23
C CYS A 135 13.13 0.55 -8.18
N ALA A 136 11.96 1.17 -8.25
CA ALA A 136 11.66 2.30 -9.13
C ALA A 136 11.56 3.62 -8.35
N LEU A 137 11.09 3.57 -7.11
CA LEU A 137 10.94 4.73 -6.24
C LEU A 137 11.72 4.54 -4.94
N TYR A 138 12.29 5.62 -4.45
CA TYR A 138 13.00 5.71 -3.19
C TYR A 138 12.34 6.73 -2.28
N ARG A 139 12.59 6.63 -0.99
CA ARG A 139 12.15 7.58 0.02
C ARG A 139 13.30 8.04 0.89
N GLN A 140 13.17 9.27 1.38
CA GLN A 140 13.99 9.80 2.45
C GLN A 140 13.11 10.15 3.64
N SER A 141 13.51 9.68 4.82
CA SER A 141 12.81 9.95 6.07
C SER A 141 13.38 11.20 6.75
N PHE A 142 12.48 11.97 7.35
CA PHE A 142 12.79 13.19 8.09
C PHE A 142 12.13 13.11 9.47
N GLU A 143 12.70 13.82 10.43
CA GLU A 143 12.13 13.94 11.78
C GLU A 143 11.84 15.41 12.09
N THR A 144 10.76 15.64 12.85
CA THR A 144 10.43 16.96 13.40
C THR A 144 9.75 16.82 14.76
N SER A 145 9.61 17.95 15.45
CA SER A 145 8.88 18.05 16.71
C SER A 145 7.50 18.68 16.48
N PRO A 146 6.53 18.40 17.36
CA PRO A 146 5.19 18.98 17.25
C PRO A 146 5.22 20.50 17.42
N ALA A 147 4.45 21.20 16.58
CA ALA A 147 4.26 22.65 16.67
C ALA A 147 2.87 23.06 16.17
N GLU A 148 2.14 23.84 16.94
CA GLU A 148 0.86 24.41 16.53
C GLU A 148 1.08 25.54 15.51
N SER A 149 1.00 25.23 14.23
CA SER A 149 1.27 26.19 13.15
C SER A 149 0.17 26.29 12.12
N LEU A 150 -0.67 25.25 11.99
CA LEU A 150 -1.72 25.15 10.98
C LEU A 150 -2.99 24.52 11.58
N PRO A 151 -4.19 24.84 11.08
CA PRO A 151 -5.39 24.14 11.46
C PRO A 151 -5.34 22.69 10.94
N VAL A 152 -5.65 21.74 11.82
CA VAL A 152 -5.67 20.30 11.50
C VAL A 152 -7.05 19.74 11.81
N ARG A 153 -7.55 18.87 10.92
CA ARG A 153 -8.75 18.08 11.17
C ARG A 153 -8.68 16.72 10.51
N ARG A 154 -9.44 15.76 11.03
CA ARG A 154 -9.64 14.49 10.35
C ARG A 154 -10.42 14.68 9.06
N ALA A 155 -10.09 13.89 8.05
CA ALA A 155 -10.77 13.83 6.77
C ALA A 155 -11.40 12.44 6.57
N LYS A 156 -12.52 12.39 5.86
CA LYS A 156 -13.05 11.15 5.31
C LYS A 156 -12.33 10.82 4.02
N ALA A 157 -12.31 9.53 3.64
CA ALA A 157 -11.67 9.05 2.40
C ALA A 157 -12.08 9.87 1.17
N SER A 158 -13.38 10.16 1.00
CA SER A 158 -13.88 10.92 -0.17
C SER A 158 -13.36 12.36 -0.24
N GLU A 159 -13.24 13.03 0.90
CA GLU A 159 -12.73 14.40 0.99
C GLU A 159 -11.21 14.42 0.75
N TYR A 160 -10.50 13.48 1.37
CA TYR A 160 -9.08 13.29 1.21
C TYR A 160 -8.72 13.04 -0.26
N LEU A 161 -9.40 12.08 -0.90
CA LEU A 161 -9.21 11.73 -2.31
C LEU A 161 -9.39 12.94 -3.22
N LYS A 162 -10.47 13.72 -3.01
CA LYS A 162 -10.74 14.91 -3.83
C LYS A 162 -9.58 15.92 -3.76
N LEU A 163 -9.17 16.30 -2.55
CA LEU A 163 -8.07 17.26 -2.38
C LEU A 163 -6.74 16.69 -2.89
N ARG A 164 -6.51 15.39 -2.68
CA ARG A 164 -5.30 14.71 -3.16
C ARG A 164 -5.15 14.83 -4.69
N GLU A 165 -6.21 14.55 -5.42
CA GLU A 165 -6.20 14.65 -6.89
C GLU A 165 -6.05 16.10 -7.38
N GLU A 166 -6.64 17.07 -6.65
CA GLU A 166 -6.43 18.50 -6.94
C GLU A 166 -4.96 18.92 -6.74
N LEU A 167 -4.32 18.48 -5.64
CA LEU A 167 -2.93 18.81 -5.32
C LEU A 167 -1.90 18.08 -6.23
N LEU A 168 -2.28 16.97 -6.85
CA LEU A 168 -1.41 16.15 -7.70
C LEU A 168 -1.73 16.29 -9.19
N ALA A 169 -2.64 17.19 -9.60
CA ALA A 169 -3.13 17.29 -10.96
C ALA A 169 -2.04 17.51 -12.02
N ASP A 170 -0.95 18.17 -11.65
CA ASP A 170 0.21 18.49 -12.51
C ASP A 170 1.43 17.58 -12.27
N LYS A 171 1.27 16.51 -11.46
CA LYS A 171 2.36 15.62 -11.04
C LYS A 171 2.12 14.18 -11.49
N SER A 172 3.21 13.48 -11.74
CA SER A 172 3.15 12.02 -11.87
C SER A 172 2.76 11.42 -10.52
N HIS A 173 1.68 10.62 -10.48
CA HIS A 173 1.23 10.03 -9.22
C HIS A 173 0.42 8.74 -9.43
N LEU A 174 0.35 7.94 -8.38
CA LEU A 174 -0.60 6.83 -8.32
C LEU A 174 -1.96 7.37 -7.84
N ARG A 175 -2.95 7.29 -8.72
CA ARG A 175 -4.36 7.54 -8.39
C ARG A 175 -5.00 6.27 -7.87
N ALA A 176 -5.63 6.35 -6.72
CA ALA A 176 -6.38 5.26 -6.10
C ALA A 176 -7.88 5.51 -6.23
N ALA A 177 -8.67 4.46 -6.52
CA ALA A 177 -10.12 4.55 -6.47
C ALA A 177 -10.62 4.67 -5.02
N ALA A 178 -11.86 5.14 -4.85
CA ALA A 178 -12.44 5.38 -3.53
C ALA A 178 -12.33 4.19 -2.55
N PRO A 179 -12.61 2.93 -2.93
CA PRO A 179 -12.48 1.80 -2.00
C PRO A 179 -11.06 1.60 -1.46
N VAL A 180 -10.02 1.89 -2.26
CA VAL A 180 -8.62 1.80 -1.80
C VAL A 180 -8.32 2.88 -0.76
N VAL A 181 -8.86 4.10 -0.94
CA VAL A 181 -8.69 5.19 0.03
C VAL A 181 -9.52 4.96 1.29
N GLU A 182 -10.71 4.32 1.17
CA GLU A 182 -11.49 3.85 2.32
C GLU A 182 -10.72 2.80 3.13
N PHE A 183 -10.08 1.85 2.46
CA PHE A 183 -9.21 0.90 3.14
C PHE A 183 -8.02 1.59 3.82
N ALA A 184 -7.40 2.59 3.18
CA ALA A 184 -6.33 3.39 3.76
C ALA A 184 -6.79 4.14 5.02
N GLU A 185 -7.99 4.74 5.01
CA GLU A 185 -8.59 5.39 6.19
C GLU A 185 -8.70 4.41 7.36
N GLN A 186 -9.20 3.21 7.11
CA GLN A 186 -9.33 2.16 8.14
C GLN A 186 -7.96 1.67 8.61
N PHE A 187 -7.04 1.39 7.67
CA PHE A 187 -5.68 0.96 7.99
C PHE A 187 -5.02 1.92 8.97
N TYR A 188 -4.93 3.19 8.62
CA TYR A 188 -4.27 4.19 9.47
C TYR A 188 -5.03 4.42 10.77
N SER A 189 -6.37 4.37 10.78
CA SER A 189 -7.18 4.56 11.99
C SER A 189 -7.01 3.45 13.01
N VAL A 190 -6.93 2.20 12.55
CA VAL A 190 -6.72 1.02 13.42
C VAL A 190 -5.38 1.10 14.16
N TYR A 191 -4.38 1.76 13.57
CA TYR A 191 -3.07 1.98 14.17
C TYR A 191 -2.89 3.38 14.80
N GLY A 192 -3.99 4.02 15.22
CA GLY A 192 -3.96 5.25 16.01
C GLY A 192 -3.90 6.56 15.22
N GLY A 193 -3.90 6.48 13.90
CA GLY A 193 -3.83 7.64 13.01
C GLY A 193 -5.11 7.88 12.20
N GLY A 194 -4.96 8.05 10.89
CA GLY A 194 -6.05 8.31 9.94
C GLY A 194 -5.63 9.17 8.76
N LEU A 195 -6.62 9.74 8.10
CA LEU A 195 -6.46 10.74 7.03
C LEU A 195 -6.75 12.13 7.61
N PHE A 196 -5.94 13.11 7.25
CA PHE A 196 -6.00 14.47 7.82
C PHE A 196 -5.85 15.54 6.75
N LEU A 197 -6.53 16.67 6.96
CA LEU A 197 -6.26 17.93 6.28
C LEU A 197 -5.52 18.86 7.25
N CYS A 198 -4.41 19.42 6.79
CA CYS A 198 -3.50 20.26 7.58
C CYS A 198 -3.25 21.57 6.82
N GLY A 199 -3.99 22.64 7.16
CA GLY A 199 -4.06 23.84 6.32
C GLY A 199 -4.56 23.47 4.92
N ASP A 200 -3.77 23.85 3.90
CA ASP A 200 -4.04 23.52 2.49
C ASP A 200 -3.41 22.19 2.04
N GLY A 201 -2.71 21.50 2.94
CA GLY A 201 -2.08 20.19 2.69
C GLY A 201 -2.87 19.03 3.27
N LEU A 202 -2.37 17.83 3.04
CA LEU A 202 -2.96 16.58 3.56
C LEU A 202 -1.90 15.60 4.06
N CYS A 203 -2.32 14.73 4.98
CA CYS A 203 -1.50 13.66 5.53
C CYS A 203 -2.30 12.37 5.70
N ALA A 204 -1.63 11.23 5.47
CA ALA A 204 -2.04 9.92 5.95
C ALA A 204 -0.98 9.43 6.95
N ALA A 205 -1.40 9.08 8.16
CA ALA A 205 -0.48 8.80 9.24
C ALA A 205 -1.01 7.74 10.19
N TYR A 206 -0.10 7.08 10.91
CA TYR A 206 -0.39 6.19 12.03
C TYR A 206 0.67 6.33 13.12
N GLY A 207 0.39 5.83 14.31
CA GLY A 207 1.32 5.87 15.42
C GLY A 207 0.63 6.06 16.77
N ASP A 208 1.42 6.45 17.75
CA ASP A 208 0.97 6.71 19.11
C ASP A 208 1.56 8.03 19.65
N ALA A 209 1.33 8.31 20.94
CA ALA A 209 1.84 9.52 21.57
C ALA A 209 3.38 9.61 21.57
N LYS A 210 4.12 8.50 21.45
CA LYS A 210 5.59 8.51 21.41
C LYS A 210 6.13 8.85 20.03
N CYS A 211 5.49 8.29 18.99
CA CYS A 211 5.94 8.51 17.61
C CYS A 211 4.81 8.40 16.61
N LEU A 212 4.66 9.45 15.79
CA LEU A 212 3.75 9.50 14.65
C LEU A 212 4.54 9.27 13.37
N TYR A 213 4.07 8.33 12.52
CA TYR A 213 4.61 8.06 11.20
C TYR A 213 3.66 8.59 10.14
N ILE A 214 4.12 9.57 9.36
CA ILE A 214 3.35 10.13 8.24
C ILE A 214 3.83 9.44 6.96
N LYS A 215 2.97 8.62 6.37
CA LYS A 215 3.25 7.85 5.15
C LYS A 215 2.99 8.64 3.88
N GLU A 216 1.93 9.42 3.85
CA GLU A 216 1.70 10.39 2.79
C GLU A 216 1.63 11.79 3.38
N LEU A 217 2.38 12.71 2.79
CA LEU A 217 2.34 14.12 3.08
C LEU A 217 2.41 14.88 1.77
N ILE A 218 1.39 15.68 1.49
CA ILE A 218 1.30 16.53 0.30
C ILE A 218 1.01 17.96 0.74
N SER A 219 1.93 18.84 0.41
CA SER A 219 1.82 20.28 0.66
C SER A 219 1.90 21.04 -0.67
N PRO A 220 1.00 21.97 -0.97
CA PRO A 220 0.97 22.70 -2.24
C PRO A 220 2.22 23.52 -2.51
N ASP A 221 2.87 24.02 -1.47
CA ASP A 221 4.05 24.88 -1.54
C ASP A 221 5.37 24.17 -1.17
N GLY A 222 5.32 22.83 -0.98
CA GLY A 222 6.47 22.02 -0.58
C GLY A 222 6.94 22.23 0.86
N LYS A 223 6.18 22.97 1.68
CA LYS A 223 6.49 23.20 3.11
C LYS A 223 6.02 22.01 3.95
N ASN A 224 6.71 20.90 3.84
CA ASN A 224 6.31 19.63 4.44
C ASN A 224 6.48 19.62 5.98
N GLU A 225 7.57 20.20 6.50
CA GLU A 225 7.85 20.19 7.94
C GLU A 225 6.77 20.89 8.78
N PRO A 226 6.27 22.10 8.46
CA PRO A 226 5.17 22.72 9.21
C PRO A 226 3.87 21.89 9.20
N VAL A 227 3.57 21.20 8.10
CA VAL A 227 2.41 20.33 7.97
C VAL A 227 2.56 19.10 8.89
N ALA A 228 3.74 18.47 8.88
CA ALA A 228 4.05 17.35 9.76
C ALA A 228 4.01 17.74 11.23
N ALA A 229 4.63 18.87 11.60
CA ALA A 229 4.67 19.38 12.97
C ALA A 229 3.28 19.71 13.51
N ALA A 230 2.41 20.32 12.69
CA ALA A 230 1.02 20.63 13.06
C ALA A 230 0.20 19.36 13.31
N LEU A 231 0.36 18.32 12.48
CA LEU A 231 -0.32 17.05 12.69
C LEU A 231 0.16 16.38 13.99
N GLY A 232 1.47 16.42 14.28
CA GLY A 232 2.02 15.90 15.52
C GLY A 232 1.43 16.59 16.75
N ALA A 233 1.33 17.92 16.74
CA ALA A 233 0.71 18.68 17.82
C ALA A 233 -0.78 18.32 17.99
N PHE A 234 -1.52 18.18 16.89
CA PHE A 234 -2.94 17.80 16.91
C PHE A 234 -3.18 16.41 17.50
N LEU A 235 -2.29 15.45 17.24
CA LEU A 235 -2.39 14.08 17.76
C LEU A 235 -1.67 13.86 19.10
N GLY A 236 -0.97 14.87 19.59
CA GLY A 236 -0.23 14.79 20.86
C GLY A 236 0.98 13.86 20.80
N ALA A 237 1.66 13.78 19.65
CA ALA A 237 2.83 12.94 19.47
C ALA A 237 4.11 13.68 19.88
N ASP A 238 5.03 13.00 20.62
CA ASP A 238 6.30 13.56 21.05
C ASP A 238 7.30 13.74 19.88
N ARG A 239 7.26 12.81 18.91
CA ARG A 239 8.14 12.75 17.74
C ARG A 239 7.35 12.46 16.48
N ILE A 240 7.71 13.10 15.40
CA ILE A 240 7.09 12.89 14.08
C ILE A 240 8.16 12.43 13.11
N VAL A 241 7.90 11.32 12.42
CA VAL A 241 8.69 10.82 11.29
C VAL A 241 7.83 10.92 10.04
N TYR A 242 8.32 11.58 9.00
CA TYR A 242 7.63 11.63 7.71
C TYR A 242 8.58 11.27 6.58
N SER A 243 8.07 10.66 5.53
CA SER A 243 8.86 10.24 4.38
C SER A 243 8.41 10.97 3.13
N LEU A 244 9.37 11.40 2.32
CA LEU A 244 9.14 12.06 1.05
C LEU A 244 9.78 11.27 -0.10
N PRO A 245 9.22 11.34 -1.33
CA PRO A 245 9.89 10.83 -2.52
C PRO A 245 11.30 11.39 -2.67
N SER A 246 12.25 10.56 -3.09
CA SER A 246 13.65 10.93 -3.26
C SER A 246 14.26 10.19 -4.47
N GLU A 247 15.33 10.73 -5.04
CA GLU A 247 16.11 10.06 -6.09
C GLU A 247 16.97 8.91 -5.55
N SER A 248 17.22 8.91 -4.24
CA SER A 248 18.02 7.91 -3.54
C SER A 248 17.61 7.82 -2.08
N GLY A 249 17.98 6.74 -1.40
CA GLY A 249 17.66 6.52 0.01
C GLY A 249 17.07 5.13 0.21
N ASP A 250 16.07 5.04 1.08
CA ASP A 250 15.38 3.78 1.35
C ASP A 250 14.61 3.32 0.10
N LYS A 251 14.82 2.05 -0.27
CA LYS A 251 14.06 1.45 -1.37
C LYS A 251 12.58 1.41 -1.02
N TYR A 252 11.75 1.66 -2.02
CA TYR A 252 10.33 1.72 -1.81
C TYR A 252 9.58 0.88 -2.85
N ILE A 253 8.95 1.47 -3.84
CA ILE A 253 8.15 0.73 -4.82
C ILE A 253 9.05 0.06 -5.85
N SER A 254 8.78 -1.22 -6.12
CA SER A 254 9.32 -1.96 -7.26
C SER A 254 8.32 -2.02 -8.39
N ALA A 255 8.77 -1.69 -9.60
CA ALA A 255 7.98 -1.70 -10.84
C ALA A 255 8.84 -2.16 -12.02
N PRO A 256 8.26 -2.44 -13.20
CA PRO A 256 9.04 -2.70 -14.40
C PRO A 256 9.96 -1.52 -14.72
N PRO A 257 11.20 -1.77 -15.16
CA PRO A 257 12.16 -0.71 -15.47
C PRO A 257 11.58 0.34 -16.43
N GLY A 258 11.62 1.61 -16.03
CA GLY A 258 11.11 2.73 -16.81
C GLY A 258 9.60 2.89 -16.87
N ALA A 259 8.83 2.03 -16.21
CA ALA A 259 7.36 2.12 -16.19
C ALA A 259 6.83 3.23 -15.27
N VAL A 260 7.55 3.58 -14.21
CA VAL A 260 7.16 4.59 -13.23
C VAL A 260 8.18 5.71 -13.24
N PRO A 261 7.78 6.99 -13.43
CA PRO A 261 8.66 8.14 -13.31
C PRO A 261 9.30 8.23 -11.92
N SER A 262 10.58 8.66 -11.85
CA SER A 262 11.32 8.74 -10.58
C SER A 262 10.76 9.80 -9.60
N ASP A 263 10.02 10.77 -10.11
CA ASP A 263 9.34 11.83 -9.35
C ASP A 263 7.88 11.49 -8.99
N CYS A 264 7.44 10.26 -9.29
CA CYS A 264 6.07 9.82 -9.07
C CYS A 264 5.71 9.83 -7.58
N VAL A 265 4.60 10.49 -7.25
CA VAL A 265 4.04 10.48 -5.91
C VAL A 265 3.23 9.20 -5.70
N TRP A 266 3.81 8.27 -4.97
CA TRP A 266 3.21 7.00 -4.61
C TRP A 266 3.35 6.79 -3.11
N ASN A 267 2.44 7.34 -2.33
CA ASN A 267 2.62 7.43 -0.88
C ASN A 267 1.52 6.75 -0.05
N LEU A 268 0.37 6.41 -0.64
CA LEU A 268 -0.60 5.54 0.01
C LEU A 268 -0.11 4.10 -0.06
N SER A 269 0.65 3.69 0.95
CA SER A 269 1.13 2.32 1.13
C SER A 269 0.60 1.74 2.43
N PHE A 270 0.53 0.42 2.46
CA PHE A 270 0.02 -0.35 3.59
C PHE A 270 1.15 -1.18 4.21
N ASP A 271 2.23 -0.49 4.65
CA ASP A 271 3.44 -1.04 5.25
C ASP A 271 3.70 -0.48 6.66
#